data_07a0d4bfb1a743d90fd7e330981945f0
#
_entry.id   07a0d4bfb1a743d90fd7e330981945f0
#
_cell.length_a   1.000
_cell.length_b   1.000
_cell.length_c   1.000
_cell.angle_alpha   90.00
_cell.angle_beta   90.00
_cell.angle_gamma   90.00
#
_symmetry.space_group_name_H-M   'P 1'
#
loop_
_entity.id
_entity.type
_entity.pdbx_description
1 polymer ?
#
loop_
_entity_poly.entity_id
_entity_poly.type
_entity_poly.pdbx_seq_one_letter_code
_entity_poly.pdbx_strand_id
1 'polypeptide(L)' 'MKPIVEVFKTNVQHPELAEQIISILRRRLPVSRINFDLEVCDKILRVEGEQICVETIIEILSSRGLACEVLT' A
#
# COMPACT_ATOMS: atom_id res chain seq x y z
N MET A 1 -0.38 -6.40 21.29
CA MET A 1 -0.69 -7.21 20.12
C MET A 1 0.34 -7.01 19.03
N LYS A 2 0.59 -8.04 18.26
CA LYS A 2 1.55 -7.93 17.17
C LYS A 2 0.90 -7.24 15.98
N PRO A 3 1.58 -6.31 15.33
CA PRO A 3 1.06 -5.69 14.14
C PRO A 3 0.97 -6.68 12.99
N ILE A 4 0.02 -6.42 12.11
CA ILE A 4 -0.13 -7.18 10.88
C ILE A 4 0.68 -6.47 9.82
N VAL A 5 1.40 -7.22 9.00
CA VAL A 5 2.12 -6.68 7.85
C VAL A 5 1.52 -7.28 6.58
N GLU A 6 1.03 -6.42 5.70
CA GLU A 6 0.52 -6.85 4.41
C GLU A 6 1.42 -6.28 3.32
N VAL A 7 1.74 -7.10 2.34
CA VAL A 7 2.62 -6.73 1.24
C VAL A 7 1.84 -6.84 -0.07
N PHE A 8 1.98 -5.83 -0.90
CA PHE A 8 1.26 -5.75 -2.16
C PHE A 8 2.22 -5.53 -3.32
N LYS A 9 1.92 -6.19 -4.42
CA LYS A 9 2.59 -5.92 -5.69
C LYS A 9 1.79 -4.83 -6.40
N THR A 10 2.47 -3.80 -6.86
CA THR A 10 1.82 -2.69 -7.55
C THR A 10 2.54 -2.34 -8.85
N ASN A 11 2.00 -1.39 -9.58
CA ASN A 11 2.67 -0.82 -10.75
C ASN A 11 3.01 0.66 -10.55
N VAL A 12 3.12 1.08 -9.31
CA VAL A 12 3.53 2.46 -8.99
C VAL A 12 4.99 2.64 -9.34
N GLN A 13 5.30 3.58 -10.24
CA GLN A 13 6.64 3.78 -10.75
C GLN A 13 7.28 5.10 -10.32
N HIS A 14 6.49 6.02 -9.80
CA HIS A 14 6.98 7.36 -9.47
C HIS A 14 6.89 7.62 -7.97
N PRO A 15 7.97 8.13 -7.34
CA PRO A 15 7.94 8.44 -5.92
C PRO A 15 6.85 9.43 -5.52
N GLU A 16 6.56 10.38 -6.39
CA GLU A 16 5.51 11.37 -6.12
C GLU A 16 4.14 10.71 -5.98
N LEU A 17 3.86 9.77 -6.86
CA LEU A 17 2.61 9.02 -6.80
C LEU A 17 2.55 8.15 -5.56
N ALA A 18 3.68 7.53 -5.22
CA ALA A 18 3.77 6.72 -4.00
C ALA A 18 3.46 7.55 -2.76
N GLU A 19 3.98 8.77 -2.68
CA GLU A 19 3.72 9.66 -1.55
C GLU A 19 2.25 10.05 -1.46
N GLN A 20 1.61 10.29 -2.59
CA GLN A 20 0.18 10.59 -2.62
C GLN A 20 -0.64 9.43 -2.07
N ILE A 21 -0.29 8.23 -2.48
CA ILE A 21 -0.99 7.03 -2.02
C ILE A 21 -0.78 6.81 -0.52
N ILE A 22 0.44 7.01 -0.04
CA ILE A 22 0.73 6.92 1.39
C ILE A 22 -0.14 7.88 2.19
N SER A 23 -0.25 9.12 1.72
CA SER A 23 -1.10 10.12 2.38
C SER A 23 -2.55 9.68 2.45
N ILE A 24 -3.07 9.15 1.36
CA ILE A 24 -4.45 8.69 1.30
C ILE A 24 -4.67 7.52 2.26
N LEU A 25 -3.76 6.56 2.26
CA LEU A 25 -3.86 5.41 3.13
C LEU A 25 -3.83 5.80 4.61
N ARG A 26 -2.97 6.75 4.96
CA ARG A 26 -2.89 7.23 6.34
C ARG A 26 -4.16 7.91 6.79
N ARG A 27 -4.86 8.58 5.89
CA ARG A 27 -6.13 9.23 6.21
C ARG A 27 -7.27 8.24 6.36
N ARG A 28 -7.23 7.17 5.58
CA ARG A 28 -8.35 6.23 5.48
C ARG A 28 -8.24 5.06 6.44
N LEU A 29 -7.03 4.72 6.85
CA LEU A 29 -6.77 3.52 7.62
C LEU A 29 -5.91 3.82 8.85
N PRO A 30 -6.18 3.14 9.97
CA PRO A 30 -5.35 3.30 11.18
C PRO A 30 -4.07 2.48 11.07
N VAL A 31 -3.22 2.85 10.13
CA VAL A 31 -1.98 2.12 9.88
C VAL A 31 -0.81 2.77 10.63
N SER A 32 0.15 1.93 11.04
CA SER A 32 1.34 2.37 11.76
C SER A 32 2.46 2.77 10.82
N ARG A 33 2.68 1.99 9.77
CA ARG A 33 3.75 2.21 8.81
C ARG A 33 3.31 1.86 7.41
N ILE A 34 3.74 2.67 6.47
CA ILE A 34 3.51 2.45 5.05
C ILE A 34 4.81 2.76 4.33
N ASN A 35 5.28 1.82 3.51
CA ASN A 35 6.47 2.02 2.70
C ASN A 35 6.26 1.48 1.30
N PHE A 36 6.83 2.19 0.32
CA PHE A 36 6.95 1.67 -1.02
C PHE A 36 8.41 1.33 -1.29
N ASP A 37 8.63 0.18 -1.89
CA ASP A 37 9.94 -0.19 -2.40
C ASP A 37 9.85 -0.17 -3.91
N LEU A 38 10.27 0.93 -4.51
CA LEU A 38 10.18 1.13 -5.94
C LEU A 38 11.41 0.65 -6.70
N GLU A 39 12.44 0.24 -5.98
CA GLU A 39 13.67 -0.27 -6.61
C GLU A 39 13.52 -1.71 -7.10
N VAL A 40 12.60 -2.47 -6.52
CA VAL A 40 12.37 -3.83 -6.98
C VAL A 40 11.40 -3.83 -8.17
N CYS A 41 11.51 -4.86 -8.99
CA CYS A 41 10.69 -4.97 -10.21
C CYS A 41 9.20 -4.94 -9.93
N ASP A 42 8.78 -5.50 -8.83
CA ASP A 42 7.37 -5.64 -8.49
C ASP A 42 6.77 -4.39 -7.84
N LYS A 43 7.57 -3.37 -7.58
CA LYS A 43 7.06 -2.13 -6.97
C LYS A 43 6.22 -2.42 -5.74
N ILE A 44 6.88 -2.84 -4.69
CA ILE A 44 6.22 -3.36 -3.49
C ILE A 44 5.67 -2.24 -2.61
N LEU A 45 4.43 -2.42 -2.16
CA LEU A 45 3.82 -1.61 -1.11
C LEU A 45 3.74 -2.46 0.15
N ARG A 46 4.30 -1.97 1.25
CA ARG A 46 4.23 -2.64 2.54
C ARG A 46 3.43 -1.78 3.51
N VAL A 47 2.41 -2.38 4.12
CA VAL A 47 1.53 -1.70 5.06
C VAL A 47 1.54 -2.47 6.37
N GLU A 48 1.77 -1.76 7.48
CA GLU A 48 1.79 -2.35 8.81
C GLU A 48 0.81 -1.64 9.71
N GLY A 49 0.07 -2.39 10.52
CA GLY A 49 -0.88 -1.84 11.45
C GLY A 49 -1.59 -2.94 12.24
N GLU A 50 -2.40 -2.56 13.21
CA GLU A 50 -3.15 -3.52 14.01
C GLU A 50 -4.34 -4.10 13.26
N GLN A 51 -4.93 -3.30 12.39
CA GLN A 51 -6.05 -3.73 11.55
C GLN A 51 -5.80 -3.22 10.14
N ILE A 52 -5.74 -4.14 9.19
CA ILE A 52 -5.50 -3.79 7.80
C ILE A 52 -6.61 -4.39 6.96
N CYS A 53 -7.32 -3.53 6.24
CA CYS A 53 -8.34 -3.97 5.28
C CYS A 53 -7.71 -4.04 3.89
N VAL A 54 -7.35 -5.22 3.47
CA VAL A 54 -6.71 -5.46 2.17
C VAL A 54 -7.57 -4.94 1.03
N GLU A 55 -8.88 -5.19 1.10
CA GLU A 55 -9.80 -4.76 0.05
C GLU A 55 -9.84 -3.24 -0.11
N THR A 56 -9.80 -2.51 1.01
CA THR A 56 -9.79 -1.06 0.96
C THR A 56 -8.53 -0.53 0.29
N ILE A 57 -7.39 -1.14 0.58
CA ILE A 57 -6.12 -0.74 -0.03
C ILE A 57 -6.17 -0.99 -1.54
N ILE A 58 -6.64 -2.16 -1.95
CA ILE A 58 -6.77 -2.49 -3.37
C ILE A 58 -7.72 -1.51 -4.06
N GLU A 59 -8.84 -1.19 -3.43
CA GLU A 59 -9.81 -0.23 -3.97
C GLU A 59 -9.20 1.15 -4.18
N ILE A 60 -8.43 1.63 -3.20
CA ILE A 60 -7.81 2.94 -3.27
C ILE A 60 -6.88 3.02 -4.48
N LEU A 61 -6.04 2.01 -4.66
CA LEU A 61 -5.12 2.00 -5.80
C LEU A 61 -5.87 1.80 -7.12
N SER A 62 -6.86 0.91 -7.15
CA SER A 62 -7.66 0.67 -8.34
C SER A 62 -8.41 1.91 -8.81
N SER A 63 -8.93 2.70 -7.87
CA SER A 63 -9.65 3.92 -8.21
C SER A 63 -8.78 4.95 -8.89
N ARG A 64 -7.46 4.79 -8.79
CA ARG A 64 -6.49 5.67 -9.44
C ARG A 64 -5.88 5.04 -10.68
N GLY A 65 -6.45 3.94 -11.14
CA GLY A 65 -5.96 3.25 -12.33
C GLY A 65 -4.68 2.46 -12.10
N LEU A 66 -4.39 2.11 -10.84
CA LEU A 66 -3.19 1.38 -10.50
C LEU A 66 -3.49 -0.09 -10.21
N ALA A 67 -2.54 -0.95 -10.56
CA ALA A 67 -2.64 -2.36 -10.21
C ALA A 67 -2.21 -2.55 -8.76
N CYS A 68 -2.89 -3.43 -8.04
CA CYS A 68 -2.54 -3.75 -6.66
C CYS A 68 -2.98 -5.18 -6.37
N GLU A 69 -2.04 -6.01 -5.96
CA GLU A 69 -2.28 -7.41 -5.68
C GLU A 69 -1.60 -7.78 -4.37
N VAL A 70 -2.34 -8.40 -3.47
CA VAL A 70 -1.76 -8.81 -2.20
C VAL A 70 -0.84 -10.02 -2.42
N LEU A 71 0.34 -9.95 -1.81
CA LEU A 71 1.30 -11.03 -1.83
C LEU A 71 1.24 -11.75 -0.49
N THR A 72 0.79 -12.97 -0.51
CA THR A 72 0.68 -13.77 0.72
C THR A 72 1.73 -14.85 0.77
#